data_f8ef727b04f103c7b35a6b42faebf14d
#
_entry.id   f8ef727b04f103c7b35a6b42faebf14d
#
_cell.length_a   1.000
_cell.length_b   1.000
_cell.length_c   1.000
_cell.angle_alpha   90.00
_cell.angle_beta   90.00
_cell.angle_gamma   90.00
#
_symmetry.space_group_name_H-M   'P 1'
#
loop_
_entity.id
_entity.type
_entity.pdbx_description
1 polymer ?
#
loop_
_entity_poly.entity_id
_entity_poly.type
_entity_poly.pdbx_seq_one_letter_code
_entity_poly.pdbx_strand_id
1 'polypeptide(L)'
;MDDSIAVVIPCYRVKARVLDLLARIGPEVARIYCVDDACPEGSGDHIEQGCRDRRVKVLRHAGNQGVGGAVMTGYRAALADGAGIVVKLDGDGQMDPALIGAITRPVAAGQADYTKGNRFYSLENLQGMPALRLIGNAVLSFMTKFSTGYWDIADPTNGFTAVHARVLKVLPLEKIARRWFFETDMMFRLNTLGAVVVDVPMQATYSDERSNLSIPRVLPEFLVRHMFNYAKRIFYNYFLRGFSIASVQLVLGLVLTVFGVSFSIAKWALAQGRGEFASAGTVMIGGLSIILGFQLLLSFLNEDMRGQPRVTLQSRLS
;
A
#
# COMPACT_ATOMS: atom_id res chain seq x y z
N MET A 1 -18.73 18.62 -8.97
CA MET A 1 -18.17 18.62 -7.62
C MET A 1 -16.92 19.43 -7.65
N ASP A 2 -16.68 20.19 -6.61
CA ASP A 2 -15.52 21.05 -6.51
C ASP A 2 -14.26 20.18 -6.45
N ASP A 3 -13.32 20.36 -7.40
CA ASP A 3 -12.03 19.66 -7.42
C ASP A 3 -11.06 20.26 -6.39
N SER A 4 -11.61 20.78 -5.27
CA SER A 4 -10.82 21.43 -4.24
C SER A 4 -9.85 20.45 -3.61
N ILE A 5 -8.57 20.80 -3.61
CA ILE A 5 -7.49 19.99 -3.08
C ILE A 5 -7.30 20.34 -1.60
N ALA A 6 -7.32 19.34 -0.75
CA ALA A 6 -6.89 19.42 0.64
C ALA A 6 -5.59 18.65 0.85
N VAL A 7 -4.69 19.15 1.68
CA VAL A 7 -3.46 18.46 2.07
C VAL A 7 -3.54 18.03 3.52
N VAL A 8 -3.14 16.81 3.81
CA VAL A 8 -3.03 16.25 5.17
C VAL A 8 -1.57 15.97 5.49
N ILE A 9 -1.08 16.55 6.57
CA ILE A 9 0.31 16.44 7.03
C ILE A 9 0.33 15.85 8.43
N PRO A 10 0.72 14.57 8.60
CA PRO A 10 0.95 14.01 9.93
C PRO A 10 2.18 14.67 10.56
N CYS A 11 2.02 15.23 11.76
CA CYS A 11 3.04 15.99 12.46
C CYS A 11 3.49 15.26 13.74
N TYR A 12 4.66 14.63 13.67
CA TYR A 12 5.33 14.01 14.81
C TYR A 12 6.84 14.16 14.66
N ARG A 13 7.46 15.01 15.51
CA ARG A 13 8.90 15.38 15.44
C ARG A 13 9.29 16.03 14.11
N VAL A 14 8.46 16.91 13.58
CA VAL A 14 8.68 17.62 12.31
C VAL A 14 8.94 19.11 12.49
N LYS A 15 9.12 19.56 13.74
CA LYS A 15 9.25 20.99 14.12
C LYS A 15 10.29 21.75 13.27
N ALA A 16 11.41 21.11 12.96
CA ALA A 16 12.52 21.75 12.25
C ALA A 16 12.21 22.10 10.78
N ARG A 17 11.21 21.43 10.16
CA ARG A 17 10.99 21.51 8.70
C ARG A 17 9.57 21.88 8.29
N VAL A 18 8.61 21.73 9.19
CA VAL A 18 7.20 21.85 8.85
C VAL A 18 6.80 23.25 8.38
N LEU A 19 7.39 24.33 8.92
CA LEU A 19 7.08 25.70 8.49
C LEU A 19 7.59 25.98 7.07
N ASP A 20 8.80 25.53 6.75
CA ASP A 20 9.37 25.65 5.40
C ASP A 20 8.55 24.83 4.39
N LEU A 21 8.09 23.63 4.79
CA LEU A 21 7.21 22.81 3.99
C LEU A 21 5.88 23.54 3.69
N LEU A 22 5.25 24.10 4.73
CA LEU A 22 3.99 24.83 4.60
C LEU A 22 4.13 26.06 3.69
N ALA A 23 5.22 26.79 3.79
CA ALA A 23 5.48 27.96 2.94
C ALA A 23 5.64 27.64 1.45
N ARG A 24 5.96 26.38 1.11
CA ARG A 24 6.14 25.90 -0.28
C ARG A 24 4.86 25.32 -0.89
N ILE A 25 3.79 25.16 -0.12
CA ILE A 25 2.50 24.65 -0.64
C ILE A 25 1.81 25.73 -1.46
N GLY A 26 1.60 25.44 -2.76
CA GLY A 26 1.07 26.38 -3.73
C GLY A 26 -0.40 26.75 -3.52
N PRO A 27 -0.91 27.71 -4.31
CA PRO A 27 -2.26 28.24 -4.20
C PRO A 27 -3.34 27.28 -4.71
N GLU A 28 -2.96 26.20 -5.40
CA GLU A 28 -3.88 25.15 -5.85
C GLU A 28 -4.51 24.37 -4.70
N VAL A 29 -3.90 24.42 -3.50
CA VAL A 29 -4.39 23.78 -2.29
C VAL A 29 -5.36 24.72 -1.58
N ALA A 30 -6.59 24.28 -1.38
CA ALA A 30 -7.62 25.06 -0.70
C ALA A 30 -7.54 24.99 0.83
N ARG A 31 -7.10 23.83 1.38
CA ARG A 31 -7.01 23.60 2.84
C ARG A 31 -5.83 22.70 3.19
N ILE A 32 -5.23 22.92 4.37
CA ILE A 32 -4.10 22.16 4.88
C ILE A 32 -4.40 21.73 6.32
N TYR A 33 -4.40 20.42 6.56
CA TYR A 33 -4.63 19.82 7.88
C TYR A 33 -3.31 19.29 8.43
N CYS A 34 -2.75 20.00 9.40
CA CYS A 34 -1.60 19.54 10.17
C CYS A 34 -2.10 18.74 11.38
N VAL A 35 -1.87 17.43 11.40
CA VAL A 35 -2.35 16.58 12.49
C VAL A 35 -1.20 16.31 13.46
N ASP A 36 -1.21 17.01 14.60
CA ASP A 36 -0.26 16.77 15.69
C ASP A 36 -0.65 15.48 16.44
N ASP A 37 0.18 14.45 16.26
CA ASP A 37 -0.03 13.13 16.85
C ASP A 37 0.59 13.04 18.26
N ALA A 38 0.20 13.96 19.14
CA ALA A 38 0.76 14.13 20.49
C ALA A 38 2.29 14.23 20.44
N CYS A 39 2.81 15.13 19.62
CA CYS A 39 4.22 15.33 19.41
C CYS A 39 4.93 15.85 20.66
N PRO A 40 5.95 15.16 21.22
CA PRO A 40 6.64 15.62 22.42
C PRO A 40 7.43 16.93 22.22
N GLU A 41 7.71 17.30 20.96
CA GLU A 41 8.43 18.53 20.60
C GLU A 41 7.48 19.72 20.36
N GLY A 42 6.15 19.52 20.48
CA GLY A 42 5.17 20.57 20.27
C GLY A 42 5.10 21.06 18.81
N SER A 43 5.08 20.13 17.85
CA SER A 43 4.98 20.48 16.41
C SER A 43 3.73 21.29 16.11
N GLY A 44 2.59 20.96 16.71
CA GLY A 44 1.33 21.69 16.55
C GLY A 44 1.40 23.12 17.08
N ASP A 45 1.96 23.33 18.27
CA ASP A 45 2.15 24.65 18.84
C ASP A 45 3.08 25.52 17.97
N HIS A 46 4.13 24.91 17.47
CA HIS A 46 5.09 25.58 16.57
C HIS A 46 4.42 26.04 15.27
N ILE A 47 3.54 25.23 14.69
CA ILE A 47 2.78 25.60 13.50
C ILE A 47 1.81 26.75 13.80
N GLU A 48 1.03 26.69 14.90
CA GLU A 48 0.08 27.75 15.25
C GLU A 48 0.75 29.08 15.53
N GLN A 49 1.95 29.07 16.14
CA GLN A 49 2.71 30.28 16.44
C GLN A 49 3.43 30.85 15.20
N GLY A 50 3.97 29.97 14.35
CA GLY A 50 4.84 30.34 13.24
C GLY A 50 4.15 30.51 11.89
N CYS A 51 3.05 29.79 11.63
CA CYS A 51 2.36 29.82 10.35
C CYS A 51 1.29 30.91 10.31
N ARG A 52 1.31 31.75 9.25
CA ARG A 52 0.28 32.79 9.00
C ARG A 52 -0.69 32.42 7.87
N ASP A 53 -0.52 31.29 7.26
CA ASP A 53 -1.40 30.81 6.19
C ASP A 53 -2.77 30.40 6.75
N ARG A 54 -3.82 31.12 6.34
CA ARG A 54 -5.20 30.88 6.78
C ARG A 54 -5.78 29.55 6.33
N ARG A 55 -5.14 28.88 5.37
CA ARG A 55 -5.53 27.54 4.89
C ARG A 55 -5.17 26.45 5.90
N VAL A 56 -4.21 26.72 6.79
CA VAL A 56 -3.66 25.76 7.75
C VAL A 56 -4.59 25.62 8.96
N LYS A 57 -4.98 24.39 9.27
CA LYS A 57 -5.74 24.00 10.46
C LYS A 57 -4.96 22.92 11.21
N VAL A 58 -4.63 23.17 12.46
CA VAL A 58 -3.98 22.19 13.33
C VAL A 58 -5.03 21.34 14.03
N LEU A 59 -4.92 20.01 13.88
CA LEU A 59 -5.72 19.01 14.60
C LEU A 59 -4.81 18.32 15.61
N ARG A 60 -5.30 18.03 16.82
CA ARG A 60 -4.50 17.48 17.90
C ARG A 60 -5.06 16.15 18.40
N HIS A 61 -4.17 15.19 18.60
CA HIS A 61 -4.50 13.97 19.31
C HIS A 61 -4.13 14.08 20.80
N ALA A 62 -4.95 13.51 21.65
CA ALA A 62 -4.66 13.41 23.08
C ALA A 62 -3.52 12.43 23.41
N GLY A 63 -3.23 11.49 22.50
CA GLY A 63 -2.15 10.50 22.61
C GLY A 63 -1.73 10.02 21.23
N ASN A 64 -0.47 9.55 21.09
CA ASN A 64 0.09 9.11 19.81
C ASN A 64 -0.69 7.91 19.24
N GLN A 65 -1.29 8.09 18.08
CA GLN A 65 -2.02 7.05 17.34
C GLN A 65 -1.21 6.46 16.19
N GLY A 66 -0.08 7.04 15.85
CA GLY A 66 0.76 6.69 14.72
C GLY A 66 0.36 7.40 13.44
N VAL A 67 1.25 7.35 12.45
CA VAL A 67 1.11 8.06 11.16
C VAL A 67 -0.24 7.80 10.48
N GLY A 68 -0.67 6.52 10.41
CA GLY A 68 -1.97 6.17 9.83
C GLY A 68 -3.15 6.76 10.61
N GLY A 69 -3.07 6.79 11.96
CA GLY A 69 -4.08 7.43 12.80
C GLY A 69 -4.22 8.92 12.49
N ALA A 70 -3.09 9.63 12.39
CA ALA A 70 -3.03 11.04 12.03
C ALA A 70 -3.62 11.30 10.64
N VAL A 71 -3.21 10.50 9.64
CA VAL A 71 -3.73 10.61 8.28
C VAL A 71 -5.24 10.39 8.22
N MET A 72 -5.77 9.36 8.92
CA MET A 72 -7.23 9.11 8.97
C MET A 72 -8.00 10.24 9.62
N THR A 73 -7.43 10.91 10.62
CA THR A 73 -8.03 12.10 11.24
C THR A 73 -8.08 13.26 10.26
N GLY A 74 -7.00 13.52 9.54
CA GLY A 74 -6.94 14.53 8.50
C GLY A 74 -7.91 14.26 7.34
N TYR A 75 -8.01 13.01 6.90
CA TYR A 75 -8.96 12.59 5.85
C TYR A 75 -10.41 12.84 6.25
N ARG A 76 -10.79 12.52 7.50
CA ARG A 76 -12.14 12.81 8.00
C ARG A 76 -12.42 14.31 8.03
N ALA A 77 -11.45 15.12 8.47
CA ALA A 77 -11.60 16.57 8.49
C ALA A 77 -11.73 17.15 7.07
N ALA A 78 -10.91 16.69 6.14
CA ALA A 78 -10.99 17.11 4.74
C ALA A 78 -12.34 16.74 4.09
N LEU A 79 -12.85 15.53 4.35
CA LEU A 79 -14.18 15.11 3.88
C LEU A 79 -15.31 15.92 4.51
N ALA A 80 -15.22 16.23 5.79
CA ALA A 80 -16.23 17.06 6.50
C ALA A 80 -16.28 18.50 5.95
N ASP A 81 -15.13 19.04 5.57
CA ASP A 81 -15.01 20.37 4.98
C ASP A 81 -15.22 20.38 3.44
N GLY A 82 -15.62 19.24 2.84
CA GLY A 82 -16.08 19.15 1.44
C GLY A 82 -14.96 19.05 0.38
N ALA A 83 -13.73 18.64 0.77
CA ALA A 83 -12.66 18.45 -0.20
C ALA A 83 -13.02 17.44 -1.30
N GLY A 84 -12.62 17.73 -2.55
CA GLY A 84 -12.80 16.83 -3.70
C GLY A 84 -11.66 15.81 -3.82
N ILE A 85 -10.42 16.27 -3.59
CA ILE A 85 -9.20 15.44 -3.62
C ILE A 85 -8.42 15.68 -2.35
N VAL A 86 -7.92 14.62 -1.71
CA VAL A 86 -7.10 14.72 -0.51
C VAL A 86 -5.71 14.17 -0.77
N VAL A 87 -4.71 15.00 -0.52
CA VAL A 87 -3.29 14.66 -0.66
C VAL A 87 -2.70 14.38 0.71
N LYS A 88 -1.96 13.30 0.86
CA LYS A 88 -1.10 13.06 2.03
C LYS A 88 0.33 13.49 1.69
N LEU A 89 0.89 14.32 2.52
CA LEU A 89 2.26 14.84 2.43
C LEU A 89 2.96 14.66 3.78
N ASP A 90 4.16 14.07 3.81
CA ASP A 90 4.90 13.90 5.07
C ASP A 90 5.54 15.21 5.52
N GLY A 91 5.50 15.47 6.83
CA GLY A 91 5.98 16.72 7.42
C GLY A 91 7.51 16.85 7.53
N ASP A 92 8.27 15.85 7.08
CA ASP A 92 9.74 15.79 7.14
C ASP A 92 10.44 16.56 6.00
N GLY A 93 9.66 17.10 5.05
CA GLY A 93 10.17 17.89 3.94
C GLY A 93 10.89 17.10 2.84
N GLN A 94 10.80 15.76 2.83
CA GLN A 94 11.40 14.92 1.79
C GLN A 94 10.58 14.91 0.48
N MET A 95 9.32 15.31 0.56
CA MET A 95 8.42 15.39 -0.58
C MET A 95 8.30 16.84 -1.04
N ASP A 96 8.44 17.08 -2.35
CA ASP A 96 8.32 18.42 -2.90
C ASP A 96 6.84 18.81 -3.08
N PRO A 97 6.34 19.84 -2.36
CA PRO A 97 4.97 20.33 -2.53
C PRO A 97 4.63 20.81 -3.94
N ALA A 98 5.61 21.22 -4.74
CA ALA A 98 5.41 21.62 -6.14
C ALA A 98 4.83 20.48 -7.01
N LEU A 99 4.96 19.22 -6.56
CA LEU A 99 4.41 18.05 -7.24
C LEU A 99 2.94 17.77 -6.89
N ILE A 100 2.29 18.57 -6.01
CA ILE A 100 0.88 18.37 -5.65
C ILE A 100 -0.01 18.38 -6.89
N GLY A 101 0.18 19.31 -7.81
CA GLY A 101 -0.55 19.36 -9.06
C GLY A 101 -0.32 18.12 -9.97
N ALA A 102 0.90 17.57 -9.96
CA ALA A 102 1.22 16.38 -10.74
C ALA A 102 0.56 15.13 -10.16
N ILE A 103 0.60 14.94 -8.82
CA ILE A 103 0.06 13.76 -8.16
C ILE A 103 -1.48 13.76 -8.14
N THR A 104 -2.12 14.92 -8.14
CA THR A 104 -3.59 15.05 -8.17
C THR A 104 -4.18 14.95 -9.56
N ARG A 105 -3.42 15.27 -10.62
CA ARG A 105 -3.90 15.29 -12.00
C ARG A 105 -4.60 14.02 -12.47
N PRO A 106 -4.06 12.79 -12.28
CA PRO A 106 -4.76 11.58 -12.71
C PRO A 106 -6.07 11.34 -11.95
N VAL A 107 -6.15 11.79 -10.70
CA VAL A 107 -7.37 11.69 -9.88
C VAL A 107 -8.42 12.69 -10.38
N ALA A 108 -8.05 13.95 -10.59
CA ALA A 108 -8.94 15.00 -11.12
C ALA A 108 -9.45 14.66 -12.53
N ALA A 109 -8.59 14.05 -13.37
CA ALA A 109 -8.97 13.61 -14.71
C ALA A 109 -9.84 12.34 -14.74
N GLY A 110 -10.17 11.74 -13.59
CA GLY A 110 -10.94 10.49 -13.52
C GLY A 110 -10.20 9.25 -14.02
N GLN A 111 -8.88 9.32 -14.19
CA GLN A 111 -8.03 8.23 -14.66
C GLN A 111 -7.58 7.30 -13.52
N ALA A 112 -7.55 7.81 -12.30
CA ALA A 112 -7.19 7.07 -11.09
C ALA A 112 -8.09 7.48 -9.92
N ASP A 113 -8.30 6.56 -9.00
CA ASP A 113 -8.97 6.80 -7.71
C ASP A 113 -7.97 7.21 -6.62
N TYR A 114 -6.75 6.73 -6.77
CA TYR A 114 -5.64 6.93 -5.87
C TYR A 114 -4.33 6.98 -6.63
N THR A 115 -3.47 7.91 -6.29
CA THR A 115 -2.13 8.01 -6.86
C THR A 115 -1.06 7.90 -5.80
N LYS A 116 0.10 7.36 -6.18
CA LYS A 116 1.31 7.29 -5.35
C LYS A 116 2.49 7.89 -6.08
N GLY A 117 3.33 8.61 -5.35
CA GLY A 117 4.63 9.03 -5.86
C GLY A 117 5.54 7.82 -6.08
N ASN A 118 6.28 7.81 -7.19
CA ASN A 118 7.24 6.77 -7.53
C ASN A 118 8.65 7.35 -7.62
N ARG A 119 9.49 7.03 -6.63
CA ARG A 119 10.90 7.47 -6.54
C ARG A 119 11.82 6.63 -7.41
N PHE A 120 11.39 5.44 -7.81
CA PHE A 120 12.19 4.47 -8.58
C PHE A 120 12.04 4.66 -10.09
N TYR A 121 11.34 5.70 -10.53
CA TYR A 121 11.13 5.97 -11.95
C TYR A 121 12.45 6.31 -12.67
N SER A 122 13.37 7.03 -12.01
CA SER A 122 14.69 7.37 -12.54
C SER A 122 15.77 6.48 -11.94
N LEU A 123 16.64 5.90 -12.78
CA LEU A 123 17.80 5.14 -12.35
C LEU A 123 18.81 6.00 -11.57
N GLU A 124 18.84 7.31 -11.82
CA GLU A 124 19.68 8.27 -11.08
C GLU A 124 19.34 8.28 -9.60
N ASN A 125 18.07 8.14 -9.25
CA ASN A 125 17.60 8.07 -7.86
C ASN A 125 18.08 6.79 -7.12
N LEU A 126 18.52 5.77 -7.85
CA LEU A 126 19.06 4.53 -7.28
C LEU A 126 20.57 4.58 -7.07
N GLN A 127 21.26 5.53 -7.73
CA GLN A 127 22.70 5.72 -7.60
C GLN A 127 23.02 6.24 -6.20
N GLY A 128 23.79 5.46 -5.45
CA GLY A 128 24.14 5.79 -4.05
C GLY A 128 23.34 5.05 -2.98
N MET A 129 22.32 4.27 -3.35
CA MET A 129 21.60 3.45 -2.37
C MET A 129 22.42 2.19 -2.02
N PRO A 130 22.67 1.88 -0.73
CA PRO A 130 23.34 0.65 -0.33
C PRO A 130 22.59 -0.59 -0.85
N ALA A 131 23.31 -1.60 -1.36
CA ALA A 131 22.73 -2.82 -1.94
C ALA A 131 21.75 -3.53 -0.99
N LEU A 132 22.06 -3.60 0.30
CA LEU A 132 21.17 -4.19 1.31
C LEU A 132 19.83 -3.47 1.41
N ARG A 133 19.83 -2.13 1.30
CA ARG A 133 18.61 -1.31 1.31
C ARG A 133 17.81 -1.53 0.02
N LEU A 134 18.49 -1.65 -1.12
CA LEU A 134 17.84 -1.94 -2.40
C LEU A 134 17.15 -3.31 -2.38
N ILE A 135 17.82 -4.36 -1.91
CA ILE A 135 17.24 -5.71 -1.75
C ILE A 135 16.06 -5.67 -0.77
N GLY A 136 16.21 -5.02 0.39
CA GLY A 136 15.14 -4.88 1.35
C GLY A 136 13.89 -4.19 0.79
N ASN A 137 14.08 -3.12 0.02
CA ASN A 137 12.99 -2.43 -0.66
C ASN A 137 12.34 -3.30 -1.74
N ALA A 138 13.13 -4.08 -2.51
CA ALA A 138 12.60 -5.00 -3.52
C ALA A 138 11.73 -6.09 -2.89
N VAL A 139 12.19 -6.71 -1.79
CA VAL A 139 11.43 -7.73 -1.05
C VAL A 139 10.13 -7.13 -0.48
N LEU A 140 10.21 -5.97 0.16
CA LEU A 140 9.04 -5.30 0.72
C LEU A 140 8.05 -4.88 -0.38
N SER A 141 8.55 -4.39 -1.52
CA SER A 141 7.74 -4.07 -2.69
C SER A 141 7.01 -5.31 -3.21
N PHE A 142 7.73 -6.42 -3.37
CA PHE A 142 7.12 -7.69 -3.80
C PHE A 142 6.04 -8.17 -2.83
N MET A 143 6.32 -8.17 -1.52
CA MET A 143 5.34 -8.56 -0.51
C MET A 143 4.09 -7.67 -0.54
N THR A 144 4.28 -6.36 -0.75
CA THR A 144 3.17 -5.41 -0.83
C THR A 144 2.35 -5.65 -2.10
N LYS A 145 2.98 -5.83 -3.26
CA LYS A 145 2.30 -6.19 -4.52
C LYS A 145 1.47 -7.46 -4.36
N PHE A 146 2.08 -8.50 -3.81
CA PHE A 146 1.44 -9.79 -3.56
C PHE A 146 0.22 -9.68 -2.62
N SER A 147 0.35 -8.92 -1.52
CA SER A 147 -0.73 -8.79 -0.54
C SER A 147 -1.84 -7.83 -0.95
N THR A 148 -1.51 -6.79 -1.73
CA THR A 148 -2.46 -5.76 -2.15
C THR A 148 -3.08 -6.00 -3.53
N GLY A 149 -2.40 -6.77 -4.40
CA GLY A 149 -2.84 -7.04 -5.77
C GLY A 149 -2.57 -5.92 -6.77
N TYR A 150 -1.82 -4.88 -6.38
CA TYR A 150 -1.37 -3.81 -7.29
C TYR A 150 0.05 -4.11 -7.77
N TRP A 151 0.15 -4.89 -8.83
CA TRP A 151 1.43 -5.38 -9.36
C TRP A 151 2.21 -4.31 -10.14
N ASP A 152 1.50 -3.33 -10.71
CA ASP A 152 2.10 -2.27 -11.53
C ASP A 152 2.69 -1.12 -10.68
N ILE A 153 2.39 -1.06 -9.37
CA ILE A 153 2.90 -0.01 -8.48
C ILE A 153 4.35 -0.30 -8.12
N ALA A 154 5.26 0.58 -8.55
CA ALA A 154 6.70 0.40 -8.36
C ALA A 154 7.17 0.77 -6.94
N ASP A 155 6.61 1.84 -6.34
CA ASP A 155 6.98 2.35 -5.01
C ASP A 155 5.81 2.29 -4.03
N PRO A 156 5.43 1.08 -3.55
CA PRO A 156 4.27 0.93 -2.68
C PRO A 156 4.45 1.53 -1.28
N THR A 157 5.69 1.87 -0.91
CA THR A 157 6.01 2.43 0.41
C THR A 157 6.10 3.95 0.43
N ASN A 158 5.97 4.61 -0.72
CA ASN A 158 5.98 6.05 -0.78
C ASN A 158 4.74 6.64 -0.09
N GLY A 159 4.97 7.62 0.78
CA GLY A 159 3.93 8.29 1.54
C GLY A 159 3.25 9.45 0.81
N PHE A 160 3.79 9.94 -0.31
CA PHE A 160 3.17 11.00 -1.10
C PHE A 160 2.06 10.44 -1.97
N THR A 161 0.82 10.76 -1.62
CA THR A 161 -0.35 10.13 -2.25
C THR A 161 -1.49 11.12 -2.42
N ALA A 162 -2.35 10.90 -3.42
CA ALA A 162 -3.60 11.61 -3.54
C ALA A 162 -4.76 10.63 -3.72
N VAL A 163 -5.93 10.98 -3.20
CA VAL A 163 -7.14 10.14 -3.24
C VAL A 163 -8.37 10.99 -3.51
N HIS A 164 -9.28 10.47 -4.31
CA HIS A 164 -10.57 11.10 -4.56
C HIS A 164 -11.51 10.97 -3.37
N ALA A 165 -12.21 12.06 -3.00
CA ALA A 165 -13.10 12.09 -1.83
C ALA A 165 -14.24 11.06 -1.88
N ARG A 166 -14.81 10.77 -3.06
CA ARG A 166 -15.83 9.72 -3.21
C ARG A 166 -15.31 8.35 -2.76
N VAL A 167 -14.06 8.05 -3.10
CA VAL A 167 -13.41 6.79 -2.72
C VAL A 167 -13.14 6.76 -1.22
N LEU A 168 -12.68 7.87 -0.64
CA LEU A 168 -12.50 7.99 0.82
C LEU A 168 -13.79 7.77 1.61
N LYS A 169 -14.95 8.24 1.08
CA LYS A 169 -16.25 8.08 1.74
C LYS A 169 -16.69 6.61 1.89
N VAL A 170 -16.30 5.75 0.95
CA VAL A 170 -16.65 4.32 0.99
C VAL A 170 -15.57 3.44 1.62
N LEU A 171 -14.37 4.00 1.88
CA LEU A 171 -13.31 3.30 2.58
C LEU A 171 -13.62 3.18 4.09
N PRO A 172 -13.45 2.00 4.69
CA PRO A 172 -13.59 1.83 6.14
C PRO A 172 -12.36 2.38 6.87
N LEU A 173 -12.27 3.71 7.00
CA LEU A 173 -11.11 4.42 7.55
C LEU A 173 -10.75 3.96 8.97
N GLU A 174 -11.74 3.52 9.77
CA GLU A 174 -11.55 3.02 11.13
C GLU A 174 -10.84 1.67 11.19
N LYS A 175 -10.87 0.90 10.08
CA LYS A 175 -10.22 -0.43 9.98
C LYS A 175 -8.81 -0.37 9.40
N ILE A 176 -8.38 0.80 8.93
CA ILE A 176 -7.03 0.99 8.38
C ILE A 176 -6.01 0.97 9.52
N ALA A 177 -4.87 0.33 9.29
CA ALA A 177 -3.79 0.23 10.26
C ALA A 177 -3.29 1.63 10.67
N ARG A 178 -3.12 1.86 11.97
CA ARG A 178 -2.79 3.20 12.50
C ARG A 178 -1.31 3.56 12.45
N ARG A 179 -0.42 2.55 12.36
CA ARG A 179 1.05 2.73 12.37
C ARG A 179 1.63 2.49 10.98
N TRP A 180 2.89 2.15 10.89
CA TRP A 180 3.69 1.99 9.66
C TRP A 180 3.10 1.09 8.56
N PHE A 181 2.19 0.20 8.88
CA PHE A 181 1.54 -0.68 7.91
C PHE A 181 0.36 -0.03 7.18
N PHE A 182 0.06 1.25 7.46
CA PHE A 182 -1.17 1.87 6.97
C PHE A 182 -1.21 2.04 5.45
N GLU A 183 -0.07 2.38 4.79
CA GLU A 183 -0.03 2.50 3.32
C GLU A 183 -0.38 1.17 2.64
N THR A 184 0.20 0.08 3.11
CA THR A 184 -0.11 -1.27 2.59
C THR A 184 -1.58 -1.64 2.84
N ASP A 185 -2.09 -1.38 4.05
CA ASP A 185 -3.48 -1.69 4.41
C ASP A 185 -4.48 -0.82 3.65
N MET A 186 -4.13 0.45 3.38
CA MET A 186 -4.88 1.34 2.51
C MET A 186 -4.99 0.76 1.10
N MET A 187 -3.86 0.38 0.48
CA MET A 187 -3.83 -0.23 -0.84
C MET A 187 -4.64 -1.54 -0.89
N PHE A 188 -4.49 -2.40 0.11
CA PHE A 188 -5.29 -3.64 0.22
C PHE A 188 -6.80 -3.34 0.17
N ARG A 189 -7.27 -2.32 0.92
CA ARG A 189 -8.68 -1.96 0.94
C ARG A 189 -9.13 -1.30 -0.35
N LEU A 190 -8.30 -0.47 -0.96
CA LEU A 190 -8.55 0.09 -2.29
C LEU A 190 -8.76 -1.02 -3.32
N ASN A 191 -7.92 -2.07 -3.32
CA ASN A 191 -8.08 -3.22 -4.21
C ASN A 191 -9.38 -3.98 -3.95
N THR A 192 -9.72 -4.22 -2.68
CA THR A 192 -10.98 -4.90 -2.34
C THR A 192 -12.23 -4.10 -2.74
N LEU A 193 -12.12 -2.78 -2.88
CA LEU A 193 -13.18 -1.94 -3.44
C LEU A 193 -13.16 -1.87 -4.97
N GLY A 194 -12.09 -2.31 -5.60
CA GLY A 194 -11.88 -2.22 -7.04
C GLY A 194 -11.49 -0.83 -7.51
N ALA A 195 -10.73 -0.08 -6.70
CA ALA A 195 -10.22 1.23 -7.04
C ALA A 195 -9.00 1.15 -7.96
N VAL A 196 -8.87 2.11 -8.89
CA VAL A 196 -7.69 2.24 -9.76
C VAL A 196 -6.61 3.02 -9.05
N VAL A 197 -5.41 2.43 -8.95
CA VAL A 197 -4.22 3.05 -8.36
C VAL A 197 -3.15 3.23 -9.44
N VAL A 198 -2.52 4.41 -9.48
CA VAL A 198 -1.51 4.77 -10.48
C VAL A 198 -0.28 5.39 -9.82
N ASP A 199 0.90 5.00 -10.31
CA ASP A 199 2.16 5.64 -9.94
C ASP A 199 2.35 6.99 -10.68
N VAL A 200 2.86 7.98 -9.95
CA VAL A 200 3.26 9.28 -10.53
C VAL A 200 4.76 9.46 -10.31
N PRO A 201 5.55 9.63 -11.37
CA PRO A 201 6.98 9.86 -11.27
C PRO A 201 7.31 11.06 -10.38
N MET A 202 8.26 10.89 -9.46
CA MET A 202 8.76 11.97 -8.64
C MET A 202 10.27 11.85 -8.42
N GLN A 203 10.92 12.99 -8.24
CA GLN A 203 12.31 13.02 -7.79
C GLN A 203 12.37 12.74 -6.28
N ALA A 204 13.31 11.90 -5.88
CA ALA A 204 13.58 11.66 -4.47
C ALA A 204 14.55 12.69 -3.93
N THR A 205 14.14 13.44 -2.93
CA THR A 205 15.06 14.25 -2.15
C THR A 205 15.47 13.43 -0.92
N TYR A 206 16.63 12.76 -1.01
CA TYR A 206 17.17 12.03 0.14
C TYR A 206 17.83 13.03 1.09
N SER A 207 17.26 13.17 2.28
CA SER A 207 17.94 13.82 3.41
C SER A 207 18.63 12.75 4.25
N ASP A 208 19.69 13.14 4.98
CA ASP A 208 20.51 12.26 5.84
C ASP A 208 19.77 11.71 7.06
N GLU A 209 18.45 11.77 7.10
CA GLU A 209 17.67 11.28 8.23
C GLU A 209 17.64 9.75 8.29
N ARG A 210 18.05 9.25 9.44
CA ARG A 210 17.95 7.83 9.76
C ARG A 210 16.47 7.48 9.97
N SER A 211 15.96 6.51 9.22
CA SER A 211 14.64 5.94 9.46
C SER A 211 14.53 5.45 10.90
N ASN A 212 13.51 5.89 11.63
CA ASN A 212 13.21 5.43 12.97
C ASN A 212 12.62 3.98 12.99
N LEU A 213 12.53 3.33 11.83
CA LEU A 213 11.98 1.99 11.69
C LEU A 213 13.05 0.93 12.00
N SER A 214 12.90 0.20 13.10
CA SER A 214 13.72 -0.97 13.40
C SER A 214 13.22 -2.17 12.59
N ILE A 215 13.79 -2.42 11.42
CA ILE A 215 13.39 -3.48 10.49
C ILE A 215 13.27 -4.85 11.16
N PRO A 216 14.25 -5.35 11.95
CA PRO A 216 14.15 -6.70 12.55
C PRO A 216 12.98 -6.86 13.51
N ARG A 217 12.57 -5.77 14.18
CA ARG A 217 11.46 -5.80 15.14
C ARG A 217 10.09 -5.79 14.48
N VAL A 218 9.97 -5.13 13.33
CA VAL A 218 8.67 -4.94 12.62
C VAL A 218 8.42 -6.01 11.57
N LEU A 219 9.47 -6.67 11.08
CA LEU A 219 9.38 -7.65 9.99
C LEU A 219 8.42 -8.82 10.27
N PRO A 220 8.42 -9.48 11.45
CA PRO A 220 7.48 -10.57 11.73
C PRO A 220 6.01 -10.11 11.72
N GLU A 221 5.74 -8.94 12.32
CA GLU A 221 4.39 -8.35 12.31
C GLU A 221 3.94 -8.01 10.89
N PHE A 222 4.83 -7.43 10.07
CA PHE A 222 4.54 -7.11 8.69
C PHE A 222 4.22 -8.36 7.87
N LEU A 223 5.03 -9.41 8.01
CA LEU A 223 4.81 -10.68 7.31
C LEU A 223 3.42 -11.25 7.62
N VAL A 224 3.07 -11.33 8.89
CA VAL A 224 1.76 -11.83 9.33
C VAL A 224 0.63 -10.96 8.75
N ARG A 225 0.75 -9.63 8.80
CA ARG A 225 -0.25 -8.71 8.24
C ARG A 225 -0.38 -8.83 6.73
N HIS A 226 0.74 -8.98 6.00
CA HIS A 226 0.73 -9.23 4.56
C HIS A 226 -0.01 -10.54 4.23
N MET A 227 0.25 -11.62 4.96
CA MET A 227 -0.43 -12.91 4.76
C MET A 227 -1.94 -12.81 5.02
N PHE A 228 -2.34 -12.12 6.09
CA PHE A 228 -3.76 -11.87 6.36
C PHE A 228 -4.43 -11.03 5.27
N ASN A 229 -3.80 -9.96 4.81
CA ASN A 229 -4.34 -9.13 3.74
C ASN A 229 -4.44 -9.92 2.44
N TYR A 230 -3.42 -10.72 2.09
CA TYR A 230 -3.45 -11.61 0.95
C TYR A 230 -4.62 -12.59 1.02
N ALA A 231 -4.74 -13.34 2.10
CA ALA A 231 -5.81 -14.33 2.26
C ALA A 231 -7.20 -13.69 2.17
N LYS A 232 -7.40 -12.54 2.83
CA LYS A 232 -8.66 -11.79 2.75
C LYS A 232 -8.93 -11.29 1.34
N ARG A 233 -7.93 -10.71 0.64
CA ARG A 233 -8.08 -10.21 -0.72
C ARG A 233 -8.47 -11.33 -1.68
N ILE A 234 -7.75 -12.47 -1.62
CA ILE A 234 -8.07 -13.65 -2.44
C ILE A 234 -9.48 -14.12 -2.19
N PHE A 235 -9.89 -14.26 -0.91
CA PHE A 235 -11.25 -14.67 -0.57
C PHE A 235 -12.30 -13.69 -1.12
N TYR A 236 -12.10 -12.36 -0.92
CA TYR A 236 -13.03 -11.36 -1.40
C TYR A 236 -13.13 -11.33 -2.93
N ASN A 237 -11.99 -11.33 -3.62
CA ASN A 237 -11.97 -11.11 -5.06
C ASN A 237 -12.37 -12.36 -5.85
N TYR A 238 -11.99 -13.56 -5.39
CA TYR A 238 -12.14 -14.80 -6.15
C TYR A 238 -13.23 -15.75 -5.65
N PHE A 239 -13.75 -15.56 -4.43
CA PHE A 239 -14.79 -16.42 -3.90
C PHE A 239 -16.06 -15.66 -3.54
N LEU A 240 -15.96 -14.42 -3.06
CA LEU A 240 -17.13 -13.67 -2.64
C LEU A 240 -17.73 -12.81 -3.78
N ARG A 241 -16.88 -12.14 -4.56
CA ARG A 241 -17.32 -11.20 -5.62
C ARG A 241 -17.27 -11.76 -7.02
N GLY A 242 -16.27 -12.56 -7.32
CA GLY A 242 -15.99 -12.98 -8.69
C GLY A 242 -15.53 -14.42 -8.76
N PHE A 243 -16.44 -15.39 -8.51
CA PHE A 243 -16.09 -16.79 -8.76
C PHE A 243 -15.82 -16.99 -10.27
N SER A 244 -14.60 -17.42 -10.59
CA SER A 244 -14.11 -17.53 -11.96
C SER A 244 -13.23 -18.76 -12.14
N ILE A 245 -12.71 -18.97 -13.35
CA ILE A 245 -11.76 -20.05 -13.63
C ILE A 245 -10.52 -19.95 -12.72
N ALA A 246 -10.10 -18.73 -12.35
CA ALA A 246 -9.00 -18.51 -11.41
C ALA A 246 -9.29 -19.10 -10.03
N SER A 247 -10.54 -19.03 -9.55
CA SER A 247 -10.97 -19.66 -8.28
C SER A 247 -10.80 -21.16 -8.33
N VAL A 248 -11.19 -21.78 -9.45
CA VAL A 248 -11.04 -23.22 -9.69
C VAL A 248 -9.57 -23.61 -9.77
N GLN A 249 -8.76 -22.84 -10.50
CA GLN A 249 -7.32 -23.06 -10.62
C GLN A 249 -6.61 -23.01 -9.26
N LEU A 250 -6.96 -22.06 -8.40
CA LEU A 250 -6.41 -21.97 -7.05
C LEU A 250 -6.73 -23.21 -6.21
N VAL A 251 -8.02 -23.61 -6.17
CA VAL A 251 -8.46 -24.74 -5.35
C VAL A 251 -7.85 -26.05 -5.86
N LEU A 252 -7.99 -26.34 -7.17
CA LEU A 252 -7.43 -27.55 -7.75
C LEU A 252 -5.92 -27.60 -7.67
N GLY A 253 -5.26 -26.45 -7.90
CA GLY A 253 -3.80 -26.31 -7.79
C GLY A 253 -3.30 -26.64 -6.38
N LEU A 254 -3.96 -26.12 -5.34
CA LEU A 254 -3.63 -26.45 -3.94
C LEU A 254 -3.89 -27.94 -3.64
N VAL A 255 -5.06 -28.46 -4.02
CA VAL A 255 -5.41 -29.86 -3.76
C VAL A 255 -4.40 -30.81 -4.42
N LEU A 256 -4.11 -30.62 -5.72
CA LEU A 256 -3.17 -31.47 -6.45
C LEU A 256 -1.74 -31.38 -5.90
N THR A 257 -1.29 -30.16 -5.55
CA THR A 257 0.06 -29.97 -5.00
C THR A 257 0.19 -30.63 -3.63
N VAL A 258 -0.77 -30.40 -2.73
CA VAL A 258 -0.77 -31.01 -1.38
C VAL A 258 -0.89 -32.52 -1.49
N PHE A 259 -1.80 -33.04 -2.33
CA PHE A 259 -1.93 -34.47 -2.58
C PHE A 259 -0.62 -35.06 -3.10
N GLY A 260 -0.05 -34.49 -4.17
CA GLY A 260 1.16 -35.00 -4.80
C GLY A 260 2.37 -35.04 -3.85
N VAL A 261 2.56 -33.95 -3.06
CA VAL A 261 3.65 -33.89 -2.06
C VAL A 261 3.42 -34.94 -0.96
N SER A 262 2.23 -34.96 -0.36
CA SER A 262 1.91 -35.89 0.75
C SER A 262 1.99 -37.34 0.30
N PHE A 263 1.44 -37.66 -0.87
CA PHE A 263 1.50 -38.99 -1.48
C PHE A 263 2.95 -39.41 -1.74
N SER A 264 3.75 -38.53 -2.34
CA SER A 264 5.16 -38.83 -2.64
C SER A 264 5.98 -39.10 -1.39
N ILE A 265 5.83 -38.25 -0.36
CA ILE A 265 6.52 -38.45 0.93
C ILE A 265 6.09 -39.78 1.59
N ALA A 266 4.79 -40.05 1.64
CA ALA A 266 4.29 -41.27 2.26
C ALA A 266 4.76 -42.54 1.53
N LYS A 267 4.70 -42.56 0.19
CA LYS A 267 5.16 -43.70 -0.61
C LYS A 267 6.66 -43.89 -0.59
N TRP A 268 7.42 -42.80 -0.55
CA TRP A 268 8.88 -42.87 -0.39
C TRP A 268 9.29 -43.45 0.99
N ALA A 269 8.68 -42.97 2.07
CA ALA A 269 8.94 -43.48 3.39
C ALA A 269 8.60 -44.97 3.53
N LEU A 270 7.46 -45.43 2.94
CA LEU A 270 7.07 -46.83 2.92
C LEU A 270 8.04 -47.70 2.12
N ALA A 271 8.51 -47.25 0.95
CA ALA A 271 9.44 -47.97 0.10
C ALA A 271 10.80 -48.13 0.82
N GLN A 272 11.28 -47.05 1.43
CA GLN A 272 12.53 -47.07 2.21
C GLN A 272 12.45 -48.01 3.40
N GLY A 273 11.35 -48.05 4.14
CA GLY A 273 11.12 -48.96 5.27
C GLY A 273 11.08 -50.45 4.85
N ARG A 274 10.80 -50.74 3.56
CA ARG A 274 10.81 -52.09 3.00
C ARG A 274 12.09 -52.47 2.28
N GLY A 275 13.02 -51.54 2.12
CA GLY A 275 14.23 -51.73 1.29
C GLY A 275 13.92 -51.86 -0.20
N GLU A 276 12.78 -51.31 -0.67
CA GLU A 276 12.29 -51.43 -2.03
C GLU A 276 12.34 -50.06 -2.73
N PHE A 277 12.38 -50.05 -4.08
CA PHE A 277 12.21 -48.86 -4.86
C PHE A 277 10.74 -48.59 -5.15
N ALA A 278 10.31 -47.33 -5.15
CA ALA A 278 8.97 -46.96 -5.56
C ALA A 278 8.73 -47.31 -7.04
N SER A 279 7.55 -47.86 -7.35
CA SER A 279 7.20 -48.19 -8.74
C SER A 279 7.11 -46.93 -9.61
N ALA A 280 7.38 -47.06 -10.91
CA ALA A 280 7.26 -45.97 -11.88
C ALA A 280 5.88 -45.30 -11.84
N GLY A 281 4.80 -46.09 -11.72
CA GLY A 281 3.45 -45.57 -11.57
C GLY A 281 3.24 -44.71 -10.31
N THR A 282 3.85 -45.12 -9.18
CA THR A 282 3.82 -44.33 -7.92
C THR A 282 4.52 -42.98 -8.10
N VAL A 283 5.71 -43.00 -8.73
CA VAL A 283 6.48 -41.76 -8.97
C VAL A 283 5.72 -40.84 -9.94
N MET A 284 5.10 -41.40 -10.98
CA MET A 284 4.31 -40.63 -11.94
C MET A 284 3.07 -39.99 -11.30
N ILE A 285 2.32 -40.72 -10.49
CA ILE A 285 1.12 -40.14 -9.82
C ILE A 285 1.52 -38.96 -8.93
N GLY A 286 2.55 -39.12 -8.12
CA GLY A 286 3.04 -38.02 -7.27
C GLY A 286 3.59 -36.85 -8.07
N GLY A 287 4.47 -37.14 -9.03
CA GLY A 287 5.14 -36.13 -9.85
C GLY A 287 4.18 -35.35 -10.74
N LEU A 288 3.28 -36.03 -11.48
CA LEU A 288 2.29 -35.36 -12.32
C LEU A 288 1.32 -34.51 -11.49
N SER A 289 0.90 -34.98 -10.32
CA SER A 289 0.04 -34.18 -9.45
C SER A 289 0.72 -32.90 -8.98
N ILE A 290 2.02 -32.96 -8.62
CA ILE A 290 2.79 -31.75 -8.23
C ILE A 290 2.92 -30.81 -9.43
N ILE A 291 3.31 -31.31 -10.60
CA ILE A 291 3.52 -30.49 -11.80
C ILE A 291 2.24 -29.80 -12.23
N LEU A 292 1.13 -30.55 -12.35
CA LEU A 292 -0.17 -30.00 -12.73
C LEU A 292 -0.70 -29.02 -11.67
N GLY A 293 -0.54 -29.36 -10.39
CA GLY A 293 -0.93 -28.49 -9.29
C GLY A 293 -0.17 -27.16 -9.31
N PHE A 294 1.16 -27.22 -9.49
CA PHE A 294 2.01 -26.03 -9.59
C PHE A 294 1.68 -25.19 -10.82
N GLN A 295 1.42 -25.83 -11.97
CA GLN A 295 1.01 -25.13 -13.19
C GLN A 295 -0.31 -24.38 -13.01
N LEU A 296 -1.29 -24.96 -12.31
CA LEU A 296 -2.56 -24.29 -11.99
C LEU A 296 -2.34 -23.10 -11.03
N LEU A 297 -1.45 -23.23 -10.05
CA LEU A 297 -1.11 -22.13 -9.14
C LEU A 297 -0.41 -20.99 -9.87
N LEU A 298 0.50 -21.28 -10.80
CA LEU A 298 1.13 -20.25 -11.64
C LEU A 298 0.12 -19.57 -12.56
N SER A 299 -0.81 -20.33 -13.12
CA SER A 299 -1.91 -19.78 -13.94
C SER A 299 -2.81 -18.85 -13.13
N PHE A 300 -3.20 -19.26 -11.92
CA PHE A 300 -3.93 -18.41 -10.99
C PHE A 300 -3.15 -17.11 -10.68
N LEU A 301 -1.85 -17.20 -10.38
CA LEU A 301 -1.04 -16.02 -10.09
C LEU A 301 -0.97 -15.07 -11.29
N ASN A 302 -0.87 -15.60 -12.51
CA ASN A 302 -0.90 -14.80 -13.73
C ASN A 302 -2.24 -14.06 -13.91
N GLU A 303 -3.37 -14.71 -13.62
CA GLU A 303 -4.68 -14.06 -13.62
C GLU A 303 -4.80 -13.00 -12.52
N ASP A 304 -4.25 -13.26 -11.33
CA ASP A 304 -4.23 -12.27 -10.24
C ASP A 304 -3.41 -11.02 -10.60
N MET A 305 -2.28 -11.19 -11.28
CA MET A 305 -1.46 -10.08 -11.76
C MET A 305 -2.18 -9.24 -12.82
N ARG A 306 -2.98 -9.87 -13.69
CA ARG A 306 -3.75 -9.19 -14.74
C ARG A 306 -5.07 -8.61 -14.26
N GLY A 307 -5.61 -9.12 -13.15
CA GLY A 307 -6.91 -8.79 -12.60
C GLY A 307 -7.00 -7.43 -11.89
N GLN A 308 -6.04 -6.54 -12.09
CA GLN A 308 -6.05 -5.20 -11.48
C GLN A 308 -7.23 -4.36 -11.98
N PRO A 309 -7.84 -3.52 -11.12
CA PRO A 309 -8.92 -2.63 -11.53
C PRO A 309 -8.49 -1.66 -12.64
N ARG A 310 -9.32 -1.52 -13.68
CA ARG A 310 -9.06 -0.64 -14.85
C ARG A 310 -10.11 0.46 -15.01
N VAL A 311 -11.24 0.33 -14.38
CA VAL A 311 -12.31 1.34 -14.38
C VAL A 311 -12.39 1.97 -13.02
N THR A 312 -12.24 3.28 -12.96
CA THR A 312 -12.19 4.02 -11.70
C THR A 312 -13.46 3.84 -10.87
N LEU A 313 -13.27 3.66 -9.57
CA LEU A 313 -14.37 3.54 -8.62
C LEU A 313 -15.15 4.85 -8.50
N GLN A 314 -14.45 6.01 -8.53
CA GLN A 314 -15.06 7.34 -8.47
C GLN A 314 -16.09 7.59 -9.59
N SER A 315 -15.87 7.01 -10.77
CA SER A 315 -16.82 7.13 -11.90
C SER A 315 -18.09 6.30 -11.70
N ARG A 316 -18.07 5.31 -10.81
CA ARG A 316 -19.20 4.43 -10.46
C ARG A 316 -19.94 4.86 -9.19
N LEU A 317 -19.32 5.76 -8.42
CA LEU A 317 -19.91 6.35 -7.22
C LEU A 317 -20.54 7.69 -7.61
N SER A 318 -21.81 7.67 -7.95
CA SER A 318 -22.59 8.88 -8.24
C SER A 318 -22.96 9.67 -6.97
#